data_8d21f81f552acba50a42b459fcc943fd
#
_entry.id   8d21f81f552acba50a42b459fcc943fd
#
_cell.length_a   1.000
_cell.length_b   1.000
_cell.length_c   1.000
_cell.angle_alpha   90.00
_cell.angle_beta   90.00
_cell.angle_gamma   90.00
#
_symmetry.space_group_name_H-M   'P 1'
#
loop_
_entity.id
_entity.type
_entity.pdbx_description
1 polymer ?
#
loop_
_entity_poly.entity_id
_entity_poly.type
_entity_poly.pdbx_seq_one_letter_code
_entity_poly.pdbx_strand_id
1 'polypeptide(L)'
;MRPDCQRQRAIRALIVLAIAATIAVTVVASPSQFERQDPTFQGRVDLVNVGVTVAGKKQQVVTDLGIQDFAVYEDGKPQQISAFATGAETVPMLHVGVLLDVSLSQLPQLGFTQAAVIKFLASLHDAVDMTFIDFASHVSGASYAQDEFPLLVQRVRSLRANGETALYDAIGRYLEIAQTQDGRKVMVVYTDGADSCSRLGLDKLMKMLKASDVTVYAIGAFGLESISLTFPQRAQLAIMAEATGGTAFFPISVKELDGIYAQVLGEVRAQYTVGYVSTNEKADGSWRKVEIKVTRPDGKKLKVRARKGYFAPSKP
;
A
#
# COMPACT_ATOMS: atom_id res chain seq x y z
N MET A 1 19.23 -46.68 -27.05
CA MET A 1 20.53 -47.26 -26.72
C MET A 1 21.60 -46.18 -26.85
N ARG A 2 22.05 -45.61 -25.77
CA ARG A 2 23.29 -44.81 -25.69
C ARG A 2 23.93 -45.13 -24.34
N PRO A 3 25.10 -45.80 -24.30
CA PRO A 3 25.90 -45.95 -23.10
C PRO A 3 27.11 -45.05 -23.18
N ASP A 4 27.16 -43.87 -22.53
CA ASP A 4 28.41 -43.10 -22.38
C ASP A 4 28.32 -42.04 -21.25
N CYS A 5 27.69 -42.34 -20.14
CA CYS A 5 27.67 -41.40 -18.98
C CYS A 5 28.28 -41.96 -17.70
N GLN A 6 28.94 -43.15 -17.75
CA GLN A 6 29.53 -43.78 -16.54
C GLN A 6 31.07 -43.84 -16.52
N ARG A 7 31.78 -43.40 -17.55
CA ARG A 7 33.25 -43.53 -17.63
C ARG A 7 34.05 -42.28 -17.17
N GLN A 8 33.42 -41.16 -16.92
CA GLN A 8 34.16 -39.95 -16.52
C GLN A 8 34.20 -39.67 -15.01
N ARG A 9 33.61 -40.53 -14.15
CA ARG A 9 33.66 -40.37 -12.70
C ARG A 9 34.77 -41.19 -11.99
N ALA A 10 35.48 -42.04 -12.69
CA ALA A 10 36.50 -42.92 -12.07
C ALA A 10 37.94 -42.42 -12.13
N ILE A 11 38.23 -41.30 -12.82
CA ILE A 11 39.63 -40.82 -13.01
C ILE A 11 39.99 -39.61 -12.11
N ARG A 12 39.02 -39.07 -11.35
CA ARG A 12 39.29 -37.92 -10.43
C ARG A 12 39.49 -38.26 -8.95
N ALA A 13 39.51 -39.56 -8.61
CA ALA A 13 39.62 -40.01 -7.21
C ALA A 13 41.03 -40.53 -6.81
N LEU A 14 42.06 -40.34 -7.63
CA LEU A 14 43.39 -40.98 -7.41
C LEU A 14 44.58 -39.98 -7.34
N ILE A 15 44.40 -38.68 -7.22
CA ILE A 15 45.49 -37.70 -7.14
C ILE A 15 45.44 -36.79 -5.88
N VAL A 16 44.74 -37.16 -4.83
CA VAL A 16 44.75 -36.37 -3.56
C VAL A 16 45.11 -37.29 -2.37
N LEU A 17 46.16 -38.08 -2.51
CA LEU A 17 46.68 -38.88 -1.38
C LEU A 17 48.22 -38.93 -1.43
N ALA A 18 48.87 -37.81 -1.34
CA ALA A 18 50.29 -37.73 -0.96
C ALA A 18 50.66 -36.24 -0.74
N ILE A 19 50.52 -35.71 0.42
CA ILE A 19 51.40 -34.72 1.11
C ILE A 19 50.65 -34.34 2.40
N ALA A 20 50.85 -35.11 3.41
CA ALA A 20 50.54 -34.74 4.79
C ALA A 20 51.66 -35.32 5.71
N ALA A 21 52.72 -34.58 5.81
CA ALA A 21 53.68 -34.81 6.91
C ALA A 21 54.27 -33.45 7.33
N THR A 22 54.12 -33.20 8.63
CA THR A 22 54.93 -32.32 9.48
C THR A 22 54.82 -30.81 9.29
N ILE A 23 54.01 -30.18 10.18
CA ILE A 23 54.47 -29.10 11.09
C ILE A 23 53.52 -29.08 12.30
N ALA A 24 53.95 -29.62 13.43
CA ALA A 24 53.27 -29.45 14.70
C ALA A 24 53.69 -28.08 15.27
N VAL A 25 52.84 -27.07 15.08
CA VAL A 25 52.93 -25.82 15.83
C VAL A 25 51.97 -25.90 17.00
N THR A 26 52.53 -26.05 18.22
CA THR A 26 51.78 -25.93 19.47
C THR A 26 51.30 -24.48 19.64
N VAL A 27 50.09 -24.21 19.26
CA VAL A 27 49.39 -22.95 19.64
C VAL A 27 48.82 -23.17 21.04
N VAL A 28 49.43 -22.55 22.03
CA VAL A 28 48.83 -22.39 23.35
C VAL A 28 47.61 -21.49 23.20
N ALA A 29 46.45 -22.09 23.16
CA ALA A 29 45.18 -21.34 23.15
C ALA A 29 44.91 -20.86 24.57
N SER A 30 45.08 -19.55 24.82
CA SER A 30 44.49 -18.87 25.97
C SER A 30 42.96 -18.97 25.86
N PRO A 31 42.24 -19.33 26.92
CA PRO A 31 40.79 -19.31 26.90
C PRO A 31 40.35 -17.85 26.89
N SER A 32 39.97 -17.34 25.70
CA SER A 32 39.22 -16.12 25.63
C SER A 32 37.86 -16.39 26.32
N GLN A 33 37.65 -15.74 27.46
CA GLN A 33 36.33 -15.63 28.06
C GLN A 33 35.45 -14.93 27.06
N PHE A 34 34.62 -15.70 26.36
CA PHE A 34 33.44 -15.15 25.69
C PHE A 34 32.49 -14.70 26.79
N GLU A 35 32.60 -13.42 27.15
CA GLU A 35 31.58 -12.73 27.90
C GLU A 35 30.26 -12.89 27.09
N ARG A 36 29.36 -13.74 27.61
CA ARG A 36 27.98 -13.81 27.08
C ARG A 36 27.38 -12.43 27.30
N GLN A 37 27.40 -11.61 26.28
CA GLN A 37 26.52 -10.47 26.24
C GLN A 37 25.11 -11.05 26.21
N ASP A 38 24.41 -10.94 27.32
CA ASP A 38 22.97 -11.18 27.37
C ASP A 38 22.35 -10.34 26.28
N PRO A 39 21.44 -10.91 25.43
CA PRO A 39 20.79 -10.15 24.40
C PRO A 39 20.02 -9.02 25.10
N THR A 40 20.50 -7.80 24.94
CA THR A 40 19.75 -6.62 25.34
C THR A 40 18.49 -6.66 24.51
N PHE A 41 17.37 -7.04 25.10
CA PHE A 41 16.04 -6.91 24.52
C PHE A 41 15.83 -5.40 24.30
N GLN A 42 16.19 -4.91 23.12
CA GLN A 42 15.70 -3.64 22.64
C GLN A 42 14.21 -3.89 22.36
N GLY A 43 13.38 -3.51 23.32
CA GLY A 43 11.94 -3.53 23.15
C GLY A 43 11.61 -2.74 21.87
N ARG A 44 11.12 -3.45 20.84
CA ARG A 44 10.64 -2.81 19.62
C ARG A 44 9.44 -1.98 20.02
N VAL A 45 9.63 -0.67 20.09
CA VAL A 45 8.52 0.25 20.33
C VAL A 45 7.75 0.32 19.02
N ASP A 46 6.63 -0.40 18.96
CA ASP A 46 5.79 -0.41 17.77
C ASP A 46 5.04 0.92 17.66
N LEU A 47 5.60 1.82 16.85
CA LEU A 47 4.97 3.10 16.54
C LEU A 47 3.77 2.88 15.61
N VAL A 48 2.59 3.24 16.06
CA VAL A 48 1.37 3.21 15.27
C VAL A 48 1.27 4.51 14.46
N ASN A 49 1.60 4.45 13.17
CA ASN A 49 1.48 5.59 12.27
C ASN A 49 0.09 5.63 11.61
N VAL A 50 -0.53 6.81 11.64
CA VAL A 50 -1.85 7.05 11.03
C VAL A 50 -1.75 8.23 10.08
N GLY A 51 -2.04 7.99 8.79
CA GLY A 51 -2.23 9.05 7.82
C GLY A 51 -3.58 9.74 8.05
N VAL A 52 -3.58 11.07 8.16
CA VAL A 52 -4.77 11.86 8.46
C VAL A 52 -4.97 12.93 7.40
N THR A 53 -6.09 12.87 6.69
CA THR A 53 -6.54 13.93 5.77
C THR A 53 -7.57 14.80 6.46
N VAL A 54 -7.34 16.10 6.47
CA VAL A 54 -8.26 17.09 7.06
C VAL A 54 -8.80 17.98 5.95
N ALA A 55 -10.12 18.06 5.84
CA ALA A 55 -10.78 18.89 4.85
C ALA A 55 -11.78 19.86 5.51
N GLY A 56 -11.79 21.09 5.01
CA GLY A 56 -12.74 22.13 5.37
C GLY A 56 -13.99 22.11 4.48
N LYS A 57 -14.66 23.27 4.40
CA LYS A 57 -15.80 23.46 3.49
C LYS A 57 -15.37 23.20 2.04
N LYS A 58 -16.28 22.65 1.22
CA LYS A 58 -16.05 22.31 -0.20
C LYS A 58 -14.89 21.32 -0.42
N GLN A 59 -14.57 20.46 0.57
CA GLN A 59 -13.49 19.48 0.52
C GLN A 59 -12.08 20.07 0.30
N GLN A 60 -11.89 21.37 0.54
CA GLN A 60 -10.58 21.97 0.48
C GLN A 60 -9.69 21.39 1.59
N VAL A 61 -8.52 20.90 1.22
CA VAL A 61 -7.57 20.31 2.16
C VAL A 61 -7.02 21.41 3.08
N VAL A 62 -6.91 21.10 4.37
CA VAL A 62 -6.39 21.98 5.41
C VAL A 62 -4.96 21.55 5.73
N THR A 63 -3.98 22.45 5.60
CA THR A 63 -2.53 22.16 5.71
C THR A 63 -1.82 22.95 6.82
N ASP A 64 -2.56 23.80 7.53
CA ASP A 64 -2.04 24.76 8.50
C ASP A 64 -2.27 24.34 9.97
N LEU A 65 -2.45 23.02 10.21
CA LEU A 65 -2.65 22.48 11.57
C LEU A 65 -1.34 22.05 12.19
N GLY A 66 -1.20 22.28 13.51
CA GLY A 66 -0.08 21.78 14.31
C GLY A 66 -0.46 20.58 15.16
N ILE A 67 0.53 19.95 15.79
CA ILE A 67 0.33 18.77 16.66
C ILE A 67 -0.72 19.02 17.77
N GLN A 68 -0.79 20.24 18.27
CA GLN A 68 -1.72 20.65 19.33
C GLN A 68 -3.19 20.62 18.91
N ASP A 69 -3.46 20.63 17.59
CA ASP A 69 -4.81 20.59 17.03
C ASP A 69 -5.36 19.17 16.97
N PHE A 70 -4.52 18.15 17.20
CA PHE A 70 -4.84 16.73 17.08
C PHE A 70 -4.98 16.07 18.45
N ALA A 71 -5.96 15.19 18.57
CA ALA A 71 -6.13 14.27 19.70
C ALA A 71 -6.35 12.85 19.16
N VAL A 72 -5.61 11.88 19.69
CA VAL A 72 -5.67 10.47 19.31
C VAL A 72 -6.33 9.68 20.43
N TYR A 73 -7.24 8.79 20.06
CA TYR A 73 -7.87 7.85 20.97
C TYR A 73 -7.75 6.43 20.42
N GLU A 74 -7.31 5.49 21.24
CA GLU A 74 -7.33 4.06 20.95
C GLU A 74 -8.30 3.37 21.90
N ASP A 75 -9.30 2.67 21.35
CA ASP A 75 -10.37 2.04 22.12
C ASP A 75 -11.02 2.99 23.15
N GLY A 76 -11.14 4.26 22.78
CA GLY A 76 -11.69 5.33 23.62
C GLY A 76 -10.72 5.91 24.64
N LYS A 77 -9.49 5.39 24.78
CA LYS A 77 -8.46 5.91 25.68
C LYS A 77 -7.58 6.91 24.95
N PRO A 78 -7.28 8.09 25.53
CA PRO A 78 -6.38 9.05 24.92
C PRO A 78 -4.97 8.48 24.81
N GLN A 79 -4.30 8.77 23.68
CA GLN A 79 -2.92 8.38 23.39
C GLN A 79 -2.06 9.62 23.21
N GLN A 80 -0.82 9.55 23.70
CA GLN A 80 0.13 10.64 23.51
C GLN A 80 0.72 10.56 22.09
N ILE A 81 0.64 11.65 21.34
CA ILE A 81 1.30 11.75 20.03
C ILE A 81 2.81 11.83 20.27
N SER A 82 3.55 10.90 19.70
CA SER A 82 5.03 10.80 19.82
C SER A 82 5.74 11.13 18.51
N ALA A 83 5.02 11.12 17.37
CA ALA A 83 5.53 11.55 16.08
C ALA A 83 4.44 12.34 15.34
N PHE A 84 4.83 13.46 14.72
CA PHE A 84 3.95 14.29 13.93
C PHE A 84 4.70 14.85 12.74
N ALA A 85 4.11 14.74 11.55
CA ALA A 85 4.66 15.33 10.34
C ALA A 85 3.53 15.93 9.50
N THR A 86 3.79 17.10 8.92
CA THR A 86 2.94 17.71 7.91
C THR A 86 3.39 17.28 6.52
N GLY A 87 2.48 17.19 5.58
CA GLY A 87 2.82 16.81 4.20
C GLY A 87 3.80 17.77 3.51
N ALA A 88 4.00 18.99 4.06
CA ALA A 88 4.88 20.01 3.52
C ALA A 88 6.33 19.93 4.04
N GLU A 89 6.54 19.40 5.26
CA GLU A 89 7.85 19.47 5.94
C GLU A 89 8.71 18.21 5.78
N THR A 90 8.07 17.08 5.64
CA THR A 90 8.74 15.82 5.38
C THR A 90 8.00 15.13 4.25
N VAL A 91 8.61 15.06 3.07
CA VAL A 91 8.08 14.23 1.97
C VAL A 91 8.47 12.78 2.32
N PRO A 92 7.62 11.99 3.01
CA PRO A 92 7.91 10.57 3.16
C PRO A 92 8.00 9.97 1.76
N MET A 93 8.82 8.95 1.60
CA MET A 93 8.82 8.18 0.35
C MET A 93 7.38 7.86 -0.02
N LEU A 94 6.95 8.29 -1.20
CA LEU A 94 5.59 8.07 -1.70
C LEU A 94 5.59 6.91 -2.68
N HIS A 95 4.89 5.84 -2.32
CA HIS A 95 4.65 4.68 -3.17
C HIS A 95 3.22 4.73 -3.71
N VAL A 96 3.07 4.67 -5.03
CA VAL A 96 1.76 4.77 -5.66
C VAL A 96 1.42 3.49 -6.41
N GLY A 97 0.33 2.85 -6.01
CA GLY A 97 -0.29 1.76 -6.76
C GLY A 97 -1.40 2.29 -7.66
N VAL A 98 -1.39 1.89 -8.92
CA VAL A 98 -2.49 2.14 -9.84
C VAL A 98 -3.02 0.81 -10.34
N LEU A 99 -4.27 0.52 -10.02
CA LEU A 99 -4.97 -0.69 -10.41
C LEU A 99 -6.00 -0.35 -11.50
N LEU A 100 -5.88 -0.99 -12.65
CA LEU A 100 -6.74 -0.72 -13.80
C LEU A 100 -7.54 -1.96 -14.17
N ASP A 101 -8.84 -1.85 -14.07
CA ASP A 101 -9.78 -2.84 -14.56
C ASP A 101 -9.80 -2.85 -16.09
N VAL A 102 -9.46 -4.01 -16.66
CA VAL A 102 -9.51 -4.27 -18.10
C VAL A 102 -10.45 -5.43 -18.44
N SER A 103 -11.43 -5.69 -17.58
CA SER A 103 -12.49 -6.66 -17.86
C SER A 103 -13.36 -6.23 -19.03
N LEU A 104 -14.16 -7.16 -19.57
CA LEU A 104 -15.00 -6.88 -20.75
C LEU A 104 -16.01 -5.77 -20.52
N SER A 105 -16.47 -5.53 -19.30
CA SER A 105 -17.35 -4.42 -18.95
C SER A 105 -16.70 -3.05 -19.20
N GLN A 106 -15.36 -2.97 -19.18
CA GLN A 106 -14.62 -1.75 -19.41
C GLN A 106 -14.39 -1.41 -20.89
N LEU A 107 -14.76 -2.32 -21.82
CA LEU A 107 -14.51 -2.15 -23.26
C LEU A 107 -14.92 -0.79 -23.81
N PRO A 108 -16.13 -0.26 -23.51
CA PRO A 108 -16.58 1.01 -24.09
C PRO A 108 -15.76 2.23 -23.64
N GLN A 109 -15.16 2.16 -22.45
CA GLN A 109 -14.47 3.30 -21.82
C GLN A 109 -12.96 3.10 -21.65
N LEU A 110 -12.42 1.92 -22.00
CA LEU A 110 -11.02 1.58 -21.74
C LEU A 110 -10.03 2.60 -22.30
N GLY A 111 -10.24 3.08 -23.52
CA GLY A 111 -9.35 4.09 -24.13
C GLY A 111 -9.32 5.41 -23.37
N PHE A 112 -10.46 5.85 -22.84
CA PHE A 112 -10.55 7.04 -21.99
C PHE A 112 -9.87 6.81 -20.65
N THR A 113 -10.09 5.64 -20.04
CA THR A 113 -9.46 5.29 -18.76
C THR A 113 -7.94 5.19 -18.90
N GLN A 114 -7.44 4.58 -19.98
CA GLN A 114 -6.01 4.54 -20.29
C GLN A 114 -5.40 5.94 -20.38
N ALA A 115 -6.03 6.84 -21.15
CA ALA A 115 -5.56 8.22 -21.27
C ALA A 115 -5.55 8.95 -19.92
N ALA A 116 -6.61 8.75 -19.14
CA ALA A 116 -6.76 9.31 -17.81
C ALA A 116 -5.71 8.81 -16.83
N VAL A 117 -5.44 7.51 -16.81
CA VAL A 117 -4.40 6.87 -16.00
C VAL A 117 -3.02 7.41 -16.39
N ILE A 118 -2.69 7.51 -17.67
CA ILE A 118 -1.41 8.07 -18.15
C ILE A 118 -1.24 9.51 -17.66
N LYS A 119 -2.30 10.33 -17.75
CA LYS A 119 -2.28 11.71 -17.27
C LYS A 119 -2.05 11.79 -15.75
N PHE A 120 -2.72 10.94 -14.98
CA PHE A 120 -2.52 10.84 -13.54
C PHE A 120 -1.08 10.45 -13.21
N LEU A 121 -0.57 9.37 -13.82
CA LEU A 121 0.80 8.91 -13.62
C LEU A 121 1.82 10.00 -13.96
N ALA A 122 1.61 10.76 -15.04
CA ALA A 122 2.48 11.86 -15.43
C ALA A 122 2.53 13.01 -14.42
N SER A 123 1.58 13.10 -13.50
CA SER A 123 1.53 14.13 -12.44
C SER A 123 2.22 13.70 -11.13
N LEU A 124 2.69 12.44 -11.04
CA LEU A 124 3.32 11.85 -9.85
C LEU A 124 4.85 12.04 -9.86
N HIS A 125 5.31 13.29 -9.92
CA HIS A 125 6.76 13.59 -9.97
C HIS A 125 7.50 13.32 -8.66
N ASP A 126 6.76 13.20 -7.55
CA ASP A 126 7.25 13.01 -6.19
C ASP A 126 7.14 11.56 -5.70
N ALA A 127 6.60 10.64 -6.51
CA ALA A 127 6.55 9.23 -6.19
C ALA A 127 7.93 8.56 -6.38
N VAL A 128 8.34 7.73 -5.42
CA VAL A 128 9.59 6.95 -5.51
C VAL A 128 9.46 5.85 -6.55
N ASP A 129 8.31 5.20 -6.56
CA ASP A 129 7.94 4.17 -7.52
C ASP A 129 6.44 4.18 -7.82
N MET A 130 6.08 3.51 -8.90
CA MET A 130 4.70 3.31 -9.35
C MET A 130 4.45 1.83 -9.59
N THR A 131 3.69 1.20 -8.73
CA THR A 131 3.23 -0.16 -8.96
C THR A 131 1.96 -0.12 -9.81
N PHE A 132 2.03 -0.67 -11.01
CA PHE A 132 0.89 -0.76 -11.91
C PHE A 132 0.38 -2.20 -11.97
N ILE A 133 -0.92 -2.38 -11.77
CA ILE A 133 -1.62 -3.66 -11.86
C ILE A 133 -2.79 -3.52 -12.82
N ASP A 134 -2.80 -4.29 -13.90
CA ASP A 134 -3.98 -4.50 -14.72
C ASP A 134 -4.65 -5.81 -14.32
N PHE A 135 -5.98 -5.81 -14.31
CA PHE A 135 -6.72 -6.98 -13.91
C PHE A 135 -8.00 -7.18 -14.73
N ALA A 136 -8.25 -8.44 -15.03
CA ALA A 136 -9.49 -8.99 -15.58
C ALA A 136 -9.71 -10.34 -14.90
N SER A 137 -9.84 -11.46 -15.64
CA SER A 137 -9.83 -12.81 -15.05
C SER A 137 -8.46 -13.18 -14.44
N HIS A 138 -7.40 -12.47 -14.80
CA HIS A 138 -6.05 -12.62 -14.28
C HIS A 138 -5.53 -11.27 -13.81
N VAL A 139 -4.69 -11.32 -12.78
CA VAL A 139 -4.02 -10.14 -12.21
C VAL A 139 -2.59 -10.13 -12.68
N SER A 140 -2.15 -9.04 -13.33
CA SER A 140 -0.80 -8.84 -13.82
C SER A 140 -0.26 -7.50 -13.33
N GLY A 141 0.94 -7.46 -12.76
CA GLY A 141 1.49 -6.24 -12.18
C GLY A 141 3.00 -6.17 -12.23
N ALA A 142 3.51 -4.94 -12.22
CA ALA A 142 4.93 -4.64 -12.08
C ALA A 142 5.11 -3.27 -11.41
N SER A 143 6.24 -3.08 -10.74
CA SER A 143 6.66 -1.79 -10.20
C SER A 143 7.64 -1.13 -11.15
N TYR A 144 7.56 0.18 -11.27
CA TYR A 144 8.34 1.01 -12.17
C TYR A 144 8.98 2.14 -11.39
N ALA A 145 10.27 2.36 -11.58
CA ALA A 145 10.95 3.55 -11.12
C ALA A 145 10.58 4.77 -12.00
N GLN A 146 10.93 5.97 -11.56
CA GLN A 146 10.58 7.20 -12.28
C GLN A 146 11.13 7.24 -13.71
N ASP A 147 12.33 6.74 -13.94
CA ASP A 147 12.96 6.66 -15.26
C ASP A 147 12.35 5.61 -16.19
N GLU A 148 11.58 4.67 -15.63
CA GLU A 148 10.84 3.65 -16.38
C GLU A 148 9.42 4.10 -16.77
N PHE A 149 9.02 5.33 -16.48
CA PHE A 149 7.71 5.86 -16.84
C PHE A 149 7.31 5.65 -18.33
N PRO A 150 8.22 5.80 -19.32
CA PRO A 150 7.89 5.52 -20.72
C PRO A 150 7.45 4.06 -20.95
N LEU A 151 8.06 3.09 -20.26
CA LEU A 151 7.69 1.68 -20.34
C LEU A 151 6.30 1.44 -19.75
N LEU A 152 6.02 2.08 -18.60
CA LEU A 152 4.68 2.03 -17.99
C LEU A 152 3.62 2.59 -18.93
N VAL A 153 3.86 3.75 -19.56
CA VAL A 153 2.93 4.34 -20.54
C VAL A 153 2.69 3.39 -21.73
N GLN A 154 3.74 2.76 -22.23
CA GLN A 154 3.62 1.78 -23.30
C GLN A 154 2.76 0.59 -22.89
N ARG A 155 2.96 0.06 -21.67
CA ARG A 155 2.13 -1.01 -21.11
C ARG A 155 0.67 -0.59 -21.05
N VAL A 156 0.36 0.55 -20.42
CA VAL A 156 -1.02 1.04 -20.29
C VAL A 156 -1.71 1.13 -21.66
N ARG A 157 -1.02 1.66 -22.69
CA ARG A 157 -1.57 1.79 -24.04
C ARG A 157 -1.80 0.44 -24.74
N SER A 158 -1.03 -0.58 -24.41
CA SER A 158 -1.13 -1.90 -25.01
C SER A 158 -2.28 -2.75 -24.50
N LEU A 159 -2.87 -2.39 -23.35
CA LEU A 159 -3.94 -3.16 -22.71
C LEU A 159 -5.18 -3.24 -23.60
N ARG A 160 -5.87 -4.36 -23.50
CA ARG A 160 -7.13 -4.65 -24.19
C ARG A 160 -8.11 -5.24 -23.20
N ALA A 161 -9.39 -4.88 -23.35
CA ALA A 161 -10.45 -5.45 -22.52
C ALA A 161 -10.62 -6.94 -22.80
N ASN A 162 -10.69 -7.73 -21.74
CA ASN A 162 -10.89 -9.18 -21.80
C ASN A 162 -11.42 -9.74 -20.49
N GLY A 163 -12.05 -10.91 -20.54
CA GLY A 163 -12.39 -11.72 -19.38
C GLY A 163 -13.37 -11.10 -18.38
N GLU A 164 -13.39 -11.69 -17.21
CA GLU A 164 -14.19 -11.32 -16.04
C GLU A 164 -13.37 -10.42 -15.11
N THR A 165 -13.87 -10.09 -13.92
CA THR A 165 -13.26 -9.10 -13.00
C THR A 165 -12.78 -9.76 -11.73
N ALA A 166 -11.45 -9.81 -11.50
CA ALA A 166 -10.81 -10.25 -10.26
C ALA A 166 -10.33 -9.04 -9.41
N LEU A 167 -11.26 -8.17 -9.04
CA LEU A 167 -10.98 -6.93 -8.30
C LEU A 167 -10.32 -7.20 -6.94
N TYR A 168 -10.87 -8.15 -6.16
CA TYR A 168 -10.37 -8.41 -4.81
C TYR A 168 -8.97 -9.01 -4.85
N ASP A 169 -8.67 -9.88 -5.82
CA ASP A 169 -7.34 -10.45 -6.01
C ASP A 169 -6.33 -9.36 -6.40
N ALA A 170 -6.72 -8.39 -7.25
CA ALA A 170 -5.87 -7.28 -7.63
C ALA A 170 -5.53 -6.37 -6.45
N ILE A 171 -6.54 -5.99 -5.64
CA ILE A 171 -6.33 -5.20 -4.43
C ILE A 171 -5.45 -5.97 -3.45
N GLY A 172 -5.75 -7.26 -3.21
CA GLY A 172 -4.96 -8.13 -2.34
C GLY A 172 -3.49 -8.20 -2.76
N ARG A 173 -3.24 -8.35 -4.06
CA ARG A 173 -1.89 -8.37 -4.63
C ARG A 173 -1.12 -7.08 -4.37
N TYR A 174 -1.76 -5.93 -4.55
CA TYR A 174 -1.11 -4.66 -4.23
C TYR A 174 -0.81 -4.53 -2.74
N LEU A 175 -1.75 -4.92 -1.88
CA LEU A 175 -1.53 -4.87 -0.42
C LEU A 175 -0.34 -5.73 0.02
N GLU A 176 -0.12 -6.90 -0.61
CA GLU A 176 1.06 -7.73 -0.36
C GLU A 176 2.37 -7.02 -0.75
N ILE A 177 2.40 -6.36 -1.91
CA ILE A 177 3.57 -5.58 -2.35
C ILE A 177 3.83 -4.42 -1.39
N ALA A 178 2.79 -3.68 -1.03
CA ALA A 178 2.88 -2.51 -0.16
C ALA A 178 3.40 -2.83 1.26
N GLN A 179 3.23 -4.06 1.76
CA GLN A 179 3.77 -4.48 3.06
C GLN A 179 5.29 -4.41 3.15
N THR A 180 6.00 -4.51 2.03
CA THR A 180 7.46 -4.47 1.97
C THR A 180 8.03 -3.07 1.76
N GLN A 181 7.18 -2.06 1.59
CA GLN A 181 7.57 -0.69 1.33
C GLN A 181 7.49 0.15 2.60
N ASP A 182 8.49 0.98 2.83
CA ASP A 182 8.50 1.97 3.90
C ASP A 182 8.04 3.33 3.38
N GLY A 183 7.26 4.06 4.16
CA GLY A 183 6.79 5.38 3.79
C GLY A 183 5.29 5.44 3.56
N ARG A 184 4.84 6.43 2.79
CA ARG A 184 3.43 6.66 2.48
C ARG A 184 3.00 5.83 1.27
N LYS A 185 1.90 5.11 1.42
CA LYS A 185 1.37 4.21 0.39
C LYS A 185 -0.02 4.63 -0.03
N VAL A 186 -0.20 4.80 -1.30
CA VAL A 186 -1.47 5.20 -1.90
C VAL A 186 -1.84 4.23 -3.01
N MET A 187 -3.09 3.80 -3.03
CA MET A 187 -3.63 2.99 -4.12
C MET A 187 -4.78 3.75 -4.79
N VAL A 188 -4.72 3.84 -6.10
CA VAL A 188 -5.82 4.34 -6.93
C VAL A 188 -6.34 3.19 -7.78
N VAL A 189 -7.58 2.80 -7.59
CA VAL A 189 -8.22 1.73 -8.34
C VAL A 189 -9.30 2.28 -9.28
N TYR A 190 -9.20 1.90 -10.56
CA TYR A 190 -10.17 2.24 -11.61
C TYR A 190 -10.97 0.99 -11.94
N THR A 191 -12.27 0.98 -11.63
CA THR A 191 -13.15 -0.18 -11.82
C THR A 191 -14.63 0.23 -11.79
N ASP A 192 -15.51 -0.59 -12.33
CA ASP A 192 -16.95 -0.46 -12.12
C ASP A 192 -17.42 -1.07 -10.78
N GLY A 193 -16.51 -1.63 -9.98
CA GLY A 193 -16.79 -2.12 -8.64
C GLY A 193 -17.41 -3.51 -8.57
N ALA A 194 -17.62 -4.18 -9.70
CA ALA A 194 -18.02 -5.59 -9.71
C ALA A 194 -16.80 -6.49 -9.46
N ASP A 195 -17.00 -7.56 -8.71
CA ASP A 195 -16.06 -8.68 -8.61
C ASP A 195 -16.78 -9.95 -8.99
N SER A 196 -16.26 -10.69 -9.97
CA SER A 196 -16.94 -11.86 -10.50
C SER A 196 -16.13 -13.15 -10.43
N CYS A 197 -14.79 -13.05 -10.31
CA CYS A 197 -13.93 -14.23 -10.40
C CYS A 197 -12.73 -14.24 -9.45
N SER A 198 -12.67 -13.36 -8.46
CA SER A 198 -11.61 -13.41 -7.45
C SER A 198 -11.69 -14.68 -6.60
N ARG A 199 -10.52 -15.19 -6.22
CA ARG A 199 -10.37 -16.25 -5.21
C ARG A 199 -10.44 -15.69 -3.80
N LEU A 200 -10.00 -14.46 -3.63
CA LEU A 200 -10.08 -13.72 -2.37
C LEU A 200 -11.53 -13.28 -2.12
N GLY A 201 -12.10 -13.68 -0.98
CA GLY A 201 -13.44 -13.20 -0.59
C GLY A 201 -13.40 -11.80 0.01
N LEU A 202 -14.52 -11.06 -0.10
CA LEU A 202 -14.67 -9.69 0.40
C LEU A 202 -14.30 -9.55 1.89
N ASP A 203 -14.71 -10.47 2.75
CA ASP A 203 -14.44 -10.40 4.20
C ASP A 203 -12.93 -10.45 4.49
N LYS A 204 -12.19 -11.29 3.76
CA LYS A 204 -10.74 -11.39 3.89
C LYS A 204 -10.06 -10.15 3.34
N LEU A 205 -10.50 -9.64 2.18
CA LEU A 205 -10.02 -8.38 1.63
C LEU A 205 -10.22 -7.22 2.60
N MET A 206 -11.41 -7.10 3.22
CA MET A 206 -11.70 -6.04 4.18
C MET A 206 -10.81 -6.13 5.43
N LYS A 207 -10.43 -7.33 5.86
CA LYS A 207 -9.44 -7.51 6.94
C LYS A 207 -8.06 -7.04 6.50
N MET A 208 -7.63 -7.38 5.28
CA MET A 208 -6.34 -6.93 4.72
C MET A 208 -6.29 -5.40 4.59
N LEU A 209 -7.34 -4.76 4.05
CA LEU A 209 -7.44 -3.30 3.95
C LEU A 209 -7.33 -2.63 5.33
N LYS A 210 -8.04 -3.13 6.32
CA LYS A 210 -7.99 -2.62 7.70
C LYS A 210 -6.63 -2.83 8.37
N ALA A 211 -5.93 -3.91 8.02
CA ALA A 211 -4.60 -4.20 8.55
C ALA A 211 -3.51 -3.34 7.89
N SER A 212 -3.75 -2.84 6.68
CA SER A 212 -2.78 -2.07 5.91
C SER A 212 -2.70 -0.61 6.35
N ASP A 213 -1.60 0.04 6.00
CA ASP A 213 -1.42 1.49 6.08
C ASP A 213 -1.59 2.19 4.71
N VAL A 214 -2.10 1.47 3.72
CA VAL A 214 -2.38 1.99 2.37
C VAL A 214 -3.65 2.84 2.40
N THR A 215 -3.58 4.05 1.85
CA THR A 215 -4.78 4.88 1.60
C THR A 215 -5.35 4.55 0.22
N VAL A 216 -6.62 4.15 0.17
CA VAL A 216 -7.29 3.70 -1.07
C VAL A 216 -8.19 4.79 -1.63
N TYR A 217 -7.96 5.15 -2.88
CA TYR A 217 -8.86 5.97 -3.68
C TYR A 217 -9.49 5.10 -4.77
N ALA A 218 -10.81 5.02 -4.80
CA ALA A 218 -11.53 4.30 -5.84
C ALA A 218 -12.13 5.29 -6.84
N ILE A 219 -11.91 5.06 -8.13
CA ILE A 219 -12.51 5.84 -9.22
C ILE A 219 -13.41 4.88 -9.99
N GLY A 220 -14.70 5.06 -9.80
CA GLY A 220 -15.72 4.27 -10.47
C GLY A 220 -15.77 4.54 -11.97
N ALA A 221 -16.43 3.67 -12.71
CA ALA A 221 -16.73 3.89 -14.13
C ALA A 221 -17.39 5.26 -14.37
N PHE A 222 -17.17 5.87 -15.52
CA PHE A 222 -17.67 7.19 -15.87
C PHE A 222 -18.52 7.19 -17.14
N GLY A 223 -19.27 8.31 -17.33
CA GLY A 223 -20.22 8.45 -18.43
C GLY A 223 -21.58 7.85 -18.11
N LEU A 224 -22.35 7.52 -19.14
CA LEU A 224 -23.69 6.92 -19.00
C LEU A 224 -23.62 5.59 -18.23
N GLU A 225 -22.50 4.89 -18.29
CA GLU A 225 -22.27 3.63 -17.60
C GLU A 225 -22.00 3.81 -16.10
N SER A 226 -21.50 4.97 -15.66
CA SER A 226 -21.44 5.25 -14.23
C SER A 226 -22.83 5.34 -13.59
N ILE A 227 -23.85 5.64 -14.37
CA ILE A 227 -25.26 5.63 -13.94
C ILE A 227 -25.77 4.19 -13.81
N SER A 228 -25.20 3.25 -14.57
CA SER A 228 -25.54 1.82 -14.50
C SER A 228 -24.88 1.10 -13.33
N LEU A 229 -23.86 1.70 -12.70
CA LEU A 229 -23.32 1.17 -11.43
C LEU A 229 -24.44 1.04 -10.41
N THR A 230 -24.69 -0.19 -10.00
CA THR A 230 -25.72 -0.45 -9.00
C THR A 230 -25.35 0.21 -7.66
N PHE A 231 -26.32 0.59 -6.89
CA PHE A 231 -26.10 1.15 -5.55
C PHE A 231 -25.17 0.28 -4.68
N PRO A 232 -25.26 -1.07 -4.67
CA PRO A 232 -24.33 -1.94 -3.96
C PRO A 232 -22.88 -1.78 -4.40
N GLN A 233 -22.58 -1.69 -5.70
CA GLN A 233 -21.21 -1.55 -6.21
C GLN A 233 -20.56 -0.23 -5.74
N ARG A 234 -21.31 0.88 -5.85
CA ARG A 234 -20.86 2.18 -5.34
C ARG A 234 -20.62 2.16 -3.82
N ALA A 235 -21.54 1.57 -3.07
CA ALA A 235 -21.43 1.44 -1.63
C ALA A 235 -20.19 0.61 -1.24
N GLN A 236 -19.94 -0.48 -1.95
CA GLN A 236 -18.80 -1.35 -1.70
C GLN A 236 -17.45 -0.63 -1.95
N LEU A 237 -17.30 0.07 -3.07
CA LEU A 237 -16.11 0.87 -3.35
C LEU A 237 -15.91 1.97 -2.29
N ALA A 238 -16.99 2.63 -1.88
CA ALA A 238 -16.94 3.64 -0.82
C ALA A 238 -16.50 3.04 0.52
N ILE A 239 -17.05 1.88 0.91
CA ILE A 239 -16.70 1.18 2.16
C ILE A 239 -15.21 0.79 2.16
N MET A 240 -14.69 0.25 1.05
CA MET A 240 -13.28 -0.11 0.91
C MET A 240 -12.37 1.10 1.05
N ALA A 241 -12.66 2.20 0.34
CA ALA A 241 -11.89 3.43 0.42
C ALA A 241 -11.96 4.06 1.83
N GLU A 242 -13.15 4.19 2.42
CA GLU A 242 -13.34 4.77 3.76
C GLU A 242 -12.65 3.98 4.87
N ALA A 243 -12.57 2.64 4.73
CA ALA A 243 -11.89 1.79 5.71
C ALA A 243 -10.40 2.16 5.89
N THR A 244 -9.79 2.75 4.86
CA THR A 244 -8.38 3.15 4.82
C THR A 244 -8.16 4.66 4.97
N GLY A 245 -9.23 5.44 5.14
CA GLY A 245 -9.18 6.92 5.21
C GLY A 245 -9.19 7.62 3.85
N GLY A 246 -9.36 6.88 2.75
CA GLY A 246 -9.48 7.43 1.40
C GLY A 246 -10.92 7.78 0.99
N THR A 247 -11.15 7.86 -0.31
CA THR A 247 -12.44 8.29 -0.88
C THR A 247 -12.74 7.57 -2.19
N ALA A 248 -14.00 7.25 -2.44
CA ALA A 248 -14.47 6.80 -3.73
C ALA A 248 -15.10 7.97 -4.52
N PHE A 249 -14.75 8.04 -5.80
CA PHE A 249 -15.25 9.03 -6.76
C PHE A 249 -16.04 8.33 -7.86
N PHE A 250 -17.11 8.97 -8.28
CA PHE A 250 -17.99 8.43 -9.36
C PHE A 250 -18.24 9.53 -10.40
N PRO A 251 -17.23 9.83 -11.22
CA PRO A 251 -17.33 10.90 -12.22
C PRO A 251 -18.39 10.57 -13.26
N ILE A 252 -19.15 11.57 -13.69
CA ILE A 252 -20.13 11.45 -14.77
C ILE A 252 -19.54 11.85 -16.14
N SER A 253 -18.37 12.46 -16.14
CA SER A 253 -17.66 12.84 -17.36
C SER A 253 -16.14 12.78 -17.19
N VAL A 254 -15.43 12.61 -18.31
CA VAL A 254 -13.95 12.65 -18.35
C VAL A 254 -13.39 13.98 -17.84
N LYS A 255 -14.14 15.07 -17.99
CA LYS A 255 -13.73 16.40 -17.52
C LYS A 255 -13.60 16.48 -16.01
N GLU A 256 -14.36 15.68 -15.26
CA GLU A 256 -14.30 15.65 -13.81
C GLU A 256 -13.04 14.95 -13.30
N LEU A 257 -12.42 14.08 -14.10
CA LEU A 257 -11.22 13.35 -13.72
C LEU A 257 -10.05 14.28 -13.38
N ASP A 258 -9.90 15.39 -14.07
CA ASP A 258 -8.83 16.36 -13.77
C ASP A 258 -8.98 16.95 -12.36
N GLY A 259 -10.22 17.28 -11.99
CA GLY A 259 -10.53 17.74 -10.64
C GLY A 259 -10.31 16.66 -9.58
N ILE A 260 -10.69 15.41 -9.89
CA ILE A 260 -10.49 14.25 -9.00
C ILE A 260 -8.99 14.00 -8.80
N TYR A 261 -8.18 14.02 -9.86
CA TYR A 261 -6.73 13.83 -9.75
C TYR A 261 -6.06 14.93 -8.94
N ALA A 262 -6.43 16.18 -9.21
CA ALA A 262 -5.94 17.33 -8.41
C ALA A 262 -6.32 17.18 -6.93
N GLN A 263 -7.53 16.70 -6.65
CA GLN A 263 -7.97 16.43 -5.28
C GLN A 263 -7.19 15.28 -4.65
N VAL A 264 -7.04 14.12 -5.32
CA VAL A 264 -6.28 12.97 -4.80
C VAL A 264 -4.84 13.38 -4.51
N LEU A 265 -4.16 14.04 -5.47
CA LEU A 265 -2.79 14.52 -5.27
C LEU A 265 -2.68 15.55 -4.16
N GLY A 266 -3.62 16.50 -4.10
CA GLY A 266 -3.69 17.48 -3.02
C GLY A 266 -3.84 16.82 -1.65
N GLU A 267 -4.71 15.82 -1.53
CA GLU A 267 -4.92 15.07 -0.30
C GLU A 267 -3.68 14.26 0.09
N VAL A 268 -3.07 13.58 -0.88
CA VAL A 268 -1.86 12.77 -0.65
C VAL A 268 -0.70 13.65 -0.17
N ARG A 269 -0.48 14.81 -0.83
CA ARG A 269 0.61 15.74 -0.46
C ARG A 269 0.37 16.46 0.86
N ALA A 270 -0.88 16.72 1.19
CA ALA A 270 -1.27 17.45 2.40
C ALA A 270 -1.60 16.55 3.59
N GLN A 271 -1.47 15.23 3.45
CA GLN A 271 -1.79 14.28 4.52
C GLN A 271 -0.83 14.46 5.70
N TYR A 272 -1.39 14.63 6.89
CA TYR A 272 -0.63 14.57 8.14
C TYR A 272 -0.29 13.13 8.48
N THR A 273 0.88 12.93 9.09
CA THR A 273 1.23 11.66 9.73
C THR A 273 1.21 11.87 11.23
N VAL A 274 0.39 11.09 11.93
CA VAL A 274 0.27 11.13 13.38
C VAL A 274 0.71 9.77 13.91
N GLY A 275 1.80 9.77 14.69
CA GLY A 275 2.37 8.57 15.29
C GLY A 275 2.19 8.56 16.81
N TYR A 276 1.86 7.41 17.38
CA TYR A 276 1.79 7.20 18.82
C TYR A 276 2.23 5.78 19.19
N VAL A 277 2.65 5.61 20.43
CA VAL A 277 2.91 4.29 21.00
C VAL A 277 1.68 3.88 21.79
N SER A 278 1.11 2.73 21.46
CA SER A 278 -0.08 2.23 22.14
C SER A 278 0.18 2.00 23.63
N THR A 279 -0.69 2.52 24.49
CA THR A 279 -0.69 2.21 25.92
C THR A 279 -1.21 0.81 26.23
N ASN A 280 -1.73 0.10 25.23
CA ASN A 280 -2.17 -1.29 25.35
C ASN A 280 -1.10 -2.24 24.80
N GLU A 281 -0.25 -2.74 25.68
CA GLU A 281 0.90 -3.59 25.37
C GLU A 281 0.54 -5.04 24.96
N LYS A 282 -0.75 -5.41 24.92
CA LYS A 282 -1.15 -6.76 24.56
C LYS A 282 -0.85 -7.06 23.10
N ALA A 283 0.01 -8.03 22.84
CA ALA A 283 0.29 -8.58 21.51
C ALA A 283 -0.64 -9.78 21.24
N ASP A 284 -1.94 -9.49 21.04
CA ASP A 284 -3.02 -10.49 20.96
C ASP A 284 -3.67 -10.58 19.58
N GLY A 285 -3.18 -9.84 18.59
CA GLY A 285 -3.76 -9.78 17.25
C GLY A 285 -5.15 -9.16 17.20
N SER A 286 -5.65 -8.58 18.30
CA SER A 286 -6.98 -7.99 18.35
C SER A 286 -7.07 -6.68 17.58
N TRP A 287 -8.26 -6.36 17.10
CA TRP A 287 -8.55 -5.08 16.47
C TRP A 287 -8.52 -3.95 17.50
N ARG A 288 -7.79 -2.88 17.21
CA ARG A 288 -7.72 -1.64 17.99
C ARG A 288 -8.40 -0.53 17.20
N LYS A 289 -9.48 0.01 17.76
CA LYS A 289 -10.18 1.15 17.15
C LYS A 289 -9.37 2.43 17.36
N VAL A 290 -9.07 3.15 16.30
CA VAL A 290 -8.41 4.46 16.36
C VAL A 290 -9.38 5.55 15.95
N GLU A 291 -9.42 6.61 16.73
CA GLU A 291 -10.21 7.82 16.47
C GLU A 291 -9.29 9.03 16.56
N ILE A 292 -9.24 9.80 15.48
CA ILE A 292 -8.51 11.09 15.43
C ILE A 292 -9.53 12.22 15.51
N LYS A 293 -9.35 13.11 16.47
CA LYS A 293 -10.13 14.35 16.58
C LYS A 293 -9.23 15.52 16.24
N VAL A 294 -9.78 16.47 15.47
CA VAL A 294 -9.10 17.70 15.11
C VAL A 294 -9.95 18.87 15.55
N THR A 295 -9.32 19.79 16.27
CA THR A 295 -9.97 21.02 16.77
C THR A 295 -9.23 22.22 16.28
N ARG A 296 -9.92 23.21 15.69
CA ARG A 296 -9.35 24.50 15.34
C ARG A 296 -9.80 25.57 16.32
N PRO A 297 -8.91 26.53 16.67
CA PRO A 297 -9.27 27.67 17.51
C PRO A 297 -10.40 28.53 16.93
N ASP A 298 -10.52 28.60 15.60
CA ASP A 298 -11.57 29.38 14.90
C ASP A 298 -12.95 28.69 14.86
N GLY A 299 -13.10 27.52 15.48
CA GLY A 299 -14.37 26.78 15.60
C GLY A 299 -14.93 26.24 14.28
N LYS A 300 -14.19 26.30 13.16
CA LYS A 300 -14.65 25.78 11.87
C LYS A 300 -14.79 24.27 11.91
N LYS A 301 -15.91 23.76 11.41
CA LYS A 301 -16.13 22.32 11.27
C LYS A 301 -15.19 21.75 10.21
N LEU A 302 -14.43 20.71 10.61
CA LEU A 302 -13.51 19.98 9.78
C LEU A 302 -14.02 18.55 9.56
N LYS A 303 -13.76 18.01 8.37
CA LYS A 303 -13.96 16.59 8.06
C LYS A 303 -12.61 15.89 8.17
N VAL A 304 -12.48 14.99 9.13
CA VAL A 304 -11.26 14.22 9.36
C VAL A 304 -11.45 12.83 8.76
N ARG A 305 -10.48 12.39 7.97
CA ARG A 305 -10.40 11.05 7.41
C ARG A 305 -9.09 10.41 7.80
N ALA A 306 -9.18 9.22 8.36
CA ALA A 306 -8.06 8.38 8.74
C ALA A 306 -8.52 6.92 8.75
N ARG A 307 -7.59 5.97 8.77
CA ARG A 307 -7.96 4.58 9.04
C ARG A 307 -8.63 4.47 10.40
N LYS A 308 -9.63 3.59 10.50
CA LYS A 308 -10.48 3.48 11.71
C LYS A 308 -9.87 2.60 12.81
N GLY A 309 -8.67 2.05 12.58
CA GLY A 309 -7.99 1.17 13.50
C GLY A 309 -6.89 0.34 12.83
N TYR A 310 -6.37 -0.61 13.58
CA TYR A 310 -5.36 -1.56 13.13
C TYR A 310 -5.47 -2.86 13.93
N PHE A 311 -4.82 -3.92 13.47
CA PHE A 311 -4.66 -5.15 14.26
C PHE A 311 -3.38 -5.05 15.09
N ALA A 312 -3.49 -5.27 16.40
CA ALA A 312 -2.34 -5.37 17.28
C ALA A 312 -1.38 -6.45 16.79
N PRO A 313 -0.05 -6.33 17.07
CA PRO A 313 0.85 -7.43 16.83
C PRO A 313 0.35 -8.72 17.48
N SER A 314 0.57 -9.85 16.85
CA SER A 314 0.37 -11.17 17.47
C SER A 314 1.70 -11.75 17.87
N LYS A 315 1.80 -12.35 19.06
CA LYS A 315 2.97 -13.16 19.39
C LYS A 315 3.04 -14.33 18.41
N PRO A 316 4.24 -14.65 17.89
CA PRO A 316 4.44 -15.81 17.02
C PRO A 316 4.08 -17.13 17.72
#